data_ae5a97ca969eb2a7728d92ea5135600a
#
_entry.id   ae5a97ca969eb2a7728d92ea5135600a
#
_cell.length_a   1.000
_cell.length_b   1.000
_cell.length_c   1.000
_cell.angle_alpha   90.00
_cell.angle_beta   90.00
_cell.angle_gamma   90.00
#
_symmetry.space_group_name_H-M   'P 1'
#
loop_
_entity.id
_entity.type
_entity.pdbx_description
1 polymer ?
#
loop_
_entity_poly.entity_id
_entity_poly.type
_entity_poly.pdbx_seq_one_letter_code
_entity_poly.pdbx_strand_id
1 'polypeptide(L)'
;GLDDWYEPHIKEWSKKATALTTLWFWNTEVGWATVHPILEKYGWKYVSCCVWDKGMSHVAGNTNTKTIRHLPVVTEVCVQYVKEPFFYVENKAMKMKEWLRYEWERTGLPFSKTNEACGVVNAATRKYFTKCHLWYMPPAEAFEKITNYANSYGAEDGKPYFSIDGERPIKRDEWERLRAKFYCPIGVTNVWKEPQLRNTERLKVNQKAIHLNQKPLSLIKRIIEMTTDEGDVVWDPFAGLCTTAIASMDLKRECYSAEKNEDVYKVANKRVREHKKKEE
;
A
#
# COMPACT_ATOMS: atom_id res chain seq x y z
N GLY A 1 6.29 22.42 11.29
CA GLY A 1 5.79 22.36 9.90
C GLY A 1 4.91 21.13 9.70
N LEU A 2 4.59 20.84 8.43
CA LEU A 2 3.79 19.66 8.07
C LEU A 2 4.53 18.36 8.40
N ASP A 3 5.82 18.34 8.21
CA ASP A 3 6.77 17.29 8.55
C ASP A 3 6.74 16.97 10.05
N ASP A 4 6.90 17.97 10.92
CA ASP A 4 6.85 17.80 12.37
C ASP A 4 5.50 17.23 12.85
N TRP A 5 4.42 17.60 12.17
CA TRP A 5 3.09 17.09 12.50
C TRP A 5 2.90 15.64 12.10
N TYR A 6 3.38 15.23 10.92
CA TYR A 6 3.20 13.85 10.44
C TYR A 6 4.20 12.87 11.06
N GLU A 7 5.42 13.27 11.38
CA GLU A 7 6.46 12.34 11.82
C GLU A 7 6.08 11.48 13.04
N PRO A 8 5.49 12.03 14.14
CA PRO A 8 5.05 11.21 15.27
C PRO A 8 4.00 10.16 14.88
N HIS A 9 3.06 10.53 14.01
CA HIS A 9 2.03 9.61 13.53
C HIS A 9 2.62 8.50 12.67
N ILE A 10 3.47 8.85 11.71
CA ILE A 10 4.15 7.88 10.85
C ILE A 10 4.97 6.90 11.67
N LYS A 11 5.69 7.38 12.68
CA LYS A 11 6.45 6.53 13.61
C LYS A 11 5.56 5.49 14.29
N GLU A 12 4.40 5.90 14.79
CA GLU A 12 3.48 4.98 15.47
C GLU A 12 2.82 3.98 14.47
N TRP A 13 2.39 4.43 13.30
CA TRP A 13 1.86 3.53 12.27
C TRP A 13 2.87 2.48 11.85
N SER A 14 4.12 2.90 11.71
CA SER A 14 5.20 2.03 11.26
C SER A 14 5.49 0.88 12.22
N LYS A 15 5.23 1.05 13.52
CA LYS A 15 5.38 -0.01 14.53
C LYS A 15 4.36 -1.14 14.36
N LYS A 16 3.19 -0.85 13.79
CA LYS A 16 2.10 -1.81 13.60
C LYS A 16 2.07 -2.40 12.19
N ALA A 17 2.77 -1.79 11.25
CA ALA A 17 2.83 -2.22 9.87
C ALA A 17 3.67 -3.49 9.71
N THR A 18 3.19 -4.39 8.86
CA THR A 18 3.88 -5.62 8.44
C THR A 18 4.14 -5.59 6.94
N ALA A 19 4.80 -6.62 6.41
CA ALA A 19 4.99 -6.76 4.95
C ALA A 19 3.68 -6.85 4.16
N LEU A 20 2.57 -7.20 4.82
CA LEU A 20 1.22 -7.21 4.22
C LEU A 20 0.55 -5.83 4.20
N THR A 21 1.08 -4.85 4.92
CA THR A 21 0.44 -3.54 5.06
C THR A 21 0.66 -2.68 3.84
N THR A 22 -0.42 -2.14 3.29
CA THR A 22 -0.40 -1.08 2.29
C THR A 22 -0.86 0.23 2.93
N LEU A 23 -0.11 1.29 2.72
CA LEU A 23 -0.49 2.65 3.09
C LEU A 23 -0.92 3.41 1.85
N TRP A 24 -2.09 4.04 1.90
CA TRP A 24 -2.58 4.99 0.91
C TRP A 24 -2.58 6.40 1.53
N PHE A 25 -1.69 7.26 1.06
CA PHE A 25 -1.46 8.60 1.61
C PHE A 25 -2.05 9.67 0.71
N TRP A 26 -3.13 10.31 1.19
CA TRP A 26 -3.80 11.41 0.49
C TRP A 26 -3.21 12.75 0.88
N ASN A 27 -2.81 13.54 -0.11
CA ASN A 27 -2.40 14.95 0.11
C ASN A 27 -2.41 15.73 -1.21
N THR A 28 -2.03 17.02 -1.13
CA THR A 28 -1.55 17.75 -2.30
C THR A 28 -0.17 17.24 -2.70
N GLU A 29 0.27 17.55 -3.93
CA GLU A 29 1.60 17.19 -4.42
C GLU A 29 2.72 17.76 -3.53
N VAL A 30 2.59 19.00 -3.05
CA VAL A 30 3.57 19.63 -2.15
C VAL A 30 3.55 18.98 -0.77
N GLY A 31 2.36 18.69 -0.24
CA GLY A 31 2.23 18.00 1.05
C GLY A 31 2.82 16.60 1.01
N TRP A 32 2.60 15.86 -0.08
CA TRP A 32 3.24 14.57 -0.28
C TRP A 32 4.76 14.68 -0.40
N ALA A 33 5.28 15.61 -1.21
CA ALA A 33 6.72 15.82 -1.36
C ALA A 33 7.41 16.11 -0.02
N THR A 34 6.74 16.86 0.87
CA THR A 34 7.26 17.15 2.21
C THR A 34 7.29 15.91 3.11
N VAL A 35 6.29 15.04 3.03
CA VAL A 35 6.13 13.89 3.94
C VAL A 35 6.83 12.63 3.41
N HIS A 36 7.07 12.53 2.10
CA HIS A 36 7.69 11.36 1.47
C HIS A 36 9.03 10.94 2.11
N PRO A 37 10.00 11.83 2.39
CA PRO A 37 11.26 11.43 3.03
C PRO A 37 11.06 10.84 4.44
N ILE A 38 10.03 11.28 5.16
CA ILE A 38 9.70 10.75 6.48
C ILE A 38 9.16 9.33 6.36
N LEU A 39 8.27 9.08 5.41
CA LEU A 39 7.76 7.74 5.13
C LEU A 39 8.91 6.78 4.81
N GLU A 40 9.84 7.18 3.94
CA GLU A 40 11.02 6.37 3.62
C GLU A 40 11.91 6.11 4.84
N LYS A 41 12.14 7.13 5.68
CA LYS A 41 12.90 7.01 6.95
C LYS A 41 12.34 5.91 7.85
N TYR A 42 11.02 5.76 7.90
CA TYR A 42 10.34 4.72 8.69
C TYR A 42 10.08 3.42 7.92
N GLY A 43 10.73 3.22 6.78
CA GLY A 43 10.75 1.97 6.02
C GLY A 43 9.54 1.74 5.13
N TRP A 44 8.82 2.81 4.76
CA TRP A 44 7.79 2.74 3.73
C TRP A 44 8.43 2.90 2.35
N LYS A 45 8.15 1.95 1.47
CA LYS A 45 8.61 1.94 0.09
C LYS A 45 7.53 2.48 -0.82
N TYR A 46 7.86 3.51 -1.58
CA TYR A 46 7.00 4.04 -2.64
C TYR A 46 6.67 2.96 -3.67
N VAL A 47 5.41 2.88 -4.08
CA VAL A 47 4.92 1.98 -5.13
C VAL A 47 4.41 2.77 -6.32
N SER A 48 3.39 3.62 -6.11
CA SER A 48 2.81 4.43 -7.18
C SER A 48 2.16 5.70 -6.65
N CYS A 49 2.13 6.74 -7.48
CA CYS A 49 1.38 7.96 -7.24
C CYS A 49 0.13 7.95 -8.14
N CYS A 50 -1.03 7.92 -7.52
CA CYS A 50 -2.30 8.05 -8.20
C CYS A 50 -2.75 9.51 -8.17
N VAL A 51 -3.13 10.06 -9.30
CA VAL A 51 -3.60 11.43 -9.44
C VAL A 51 -5.12 11.42 -9.56
N TRP A 52 -5.80 12.01 -8.58
CA TRP A 52 -7.24 12.24 -8.68
C TRP A 52 -7.49 13.54 -9.41
N ASP A 53 -8.04 13.46 -10.62
CA ASP A 53 -8.50 14.57 -11.45
C ASP A 53 -9.98 14.86 -11.13
N LYS A 54 -10.22 16.01 -10.47
CA LYS A 54 -11.56 16.48 -10.07
C LYS A 54 -12.30 17.16 -11.22
N GLY A 55 -11.62 17.37 -12.34
CA GLY A 55 -12.13 18.05 -13.52
C GLY A 55 -12.21 19.57 -13.40
N MET A 56 -12.40 20.23 -14.52
CA MET A 56 -12.45 21.71 -14.63
C MET A 56 -13.55 22.35 -13.78
N SER A 57 -14.64 21.65 -13.50
CA SER A 57 -15.73 22.16 -12.66
C SER A 57 -15.31 22.48 -11.22
N HIS A 58 -14.16 21.96 -10.77
CA HIS A 58 -13.61 22.24 -9.45
C HIS A 58 -13.19 23.70 -9.28
N VAL A 59 -12.71 24.35 -10.33
CA VAL A 59 -12.22 25.73 -10.33
C VAL A 59 -13.12 26.68 -11.16
N ALA A 60 -14.19 26.17 -11.76
CA ALA A 60 -15.09 27.00 -12.57
C ALA A 60 -15.62 28.20 -11.79
N GLY A 61 -15.43 29.41 -12.31
CA GLY A 61 -15.83 30.66 -11.70
C GLY A 61 -14.85 31.30 -10.71
N ASN A 62 -13.80 30.58 -10.30
CA ASN A 62 -12.80 31.07 -9.33
C ASN A 62 -11.48 31.50 -9.98
N THR A 63 -11.43 31.60 -11.32
CA THR A 63 -10.21 31.87 -12.06
C THR A 63 -10.26 33.26 -12.68
N ASN A 64 -9.50 34.21 -12.18
CA ASN A 64 -9.29 35.48 -12.83
C ASN A 64 -8.06 35.41 -13.72
N THR A 65 -8.27 35.26 -15.04
CA THR A 65 -7.22 35.10 -16.03
C THR A 65 -6.24 36.29 -16.10
N LYS A 66 -6.63 37.47 -15.64
CA LYS A 66 -5.75 38.65 -15.62
C LYS A 66 -4.75 38.66 -14.45
N THR A 67 -5.10 38.03 -13.34
CA THR A 67 -4.31 38.07 -12.09
C THR A 67 -3.65 36.73 -11.73
N ILE A 68 -4.14 35.63 -12.27
CA ILE A 68 -3.57 34.31 -12.01
C ILE A 68 -2.12 34.20 -12.47
N ARG A 69 -1.25 33.60 -11.67
CA ARG A 69 0.18 33.39 -11.93
C ARG A 69 0.61 31.93 -11.90
N HIS A 70 -0.34 31.03 -11.78
CA HIS A 70 -0.14 29.58 -11.81
C HIS A 70 -1.36 28.90 -12.47
N LEU A 71 -1.19 27.66 -12.87
CA LEU A 71 -2.30 26.87 -13.39
C LEU A 71 -3.32 26.56 -12.28
N PRO A 72 -4.63 26.60 -12.56
CA PRO A 72 -5.64 26.16 -11.63
C PRO A 72 -5.42 24.70 -11.22
N VAL A 73 -5.35 24.44 -9.93
CA VAL A 73 -5.13 23.09 -9.40
C VAL A 73 -6.46 22.36 -9.31
N VAL A 74 -6.61 21.28 -10.07
CA VAL A 74 -7.80 20.42 -10.09
C VAL A 74 -7.53 19.01 -9.57
N THR A 75 -6.33 18.78 -9.06
CA THR A 75 -5.87 17.44 -8.67
C THR A 75 -5.57 17.33 -7.18
N GLU A 76 -5.63 16.11 -6.70
CA GLU A 76 -4.98 15.66 -5.46
C GLU A 76 -4.22 14.36 -5.76
N VAL A 77 -3.27 14.02 -4.93
CA VAL A 77 -2.53 12.75 -5.06
C VAL A 77 -2.92 11.78 -3.95
N CYS A 78 -3.01 10.50 -4.34
CA CYS A 78 -3.14 9.37 -3.44
C CYS A 78 -1.97 8.43 -3.70
N VAL A 79 -1.05 8.36 -2.76
CA VAL A 79 0.23 7.68 -2.98
C VAL A 79 0.27 6.36 -2.23
N GLN A 80 0.60 5.30 -2.95
CA GLN A 80 0.69 3.95 -2.43
C GLN A 80 2.09 3.66 -1.91
N TYR A 81 2.16 3.14 -0.70
CA TYR A 81 3.36 2.62 -0.07
C TYR A 81 3.14 1.22 0.48
N VAL A 82 4.21 0.45 0.59
CA VAL A 82 4.24 -0.86 1.25
C VAL A 82 5.38 -0.91 2.25
N LYS A 83 5.30 -1.84 3.20
CA LYS A 83 6.41 -2.15 4.11
C LYS A 83 7.30 -3.20 3.45
N GLU A 84 8.57 -2.87 3.21
CA GLU A 84 9.54 -3.83 2.70
C GLU A 84 10.03 -4.73 3.85
N PRO A 85 9.98 -6.06 3.74
CA PRO A 85 10.53 -6.94 4.75
C PRO A 85 12.06 -6.92 4.73
N PHE A 86 12.68 -7.07 5.91
CA PHE A 86 14.12 -7.26 6.07
C PHE A 86 14.40 -8.64 6.64
N PHE A 87 15.48 -9.22 6.17
CA PHE A 87 16.01 -10.50 6.61
C PHE A 87 17.33 -10.25 7.35
N TYR A 88 17.54 -10.91 8.46
CA TYR A 88 18.73 -10.70 9.27
C TYR A 88 19.69 -11.87 9.10
N VAL A 89 20.92 -11.59 8.67
CA VAL A 89 22.00 -12.54 8.56
C VAL A 89 23.18 -12.00 9.37
N GLU A 90 23.64 -12.72 10.38
CA GLU A 90 24.73 -12.30 11.26
C GLU A 90 24.55 -10.88 11.80
N ASN A 91 23.34 -10.54 12.24
CA ASN A 91 22.92 -9.19 12.68
C ASN A 91 22.91 -8.09 11.61
N LYS A 92 23.14 -8.42 10.35
CA LYS A 92 23.03 -7.49 9.23
C LYS A 92 21.66 -7.59 8.57
N ALA A 93 20.96 -6.48 8.49
CA ALA A 93 19.69 -6.40 7.76
C ALA A 93 19.93 -6.44 6.25
N MET A 94 19.23 -7.32 5.56
CA MET A 94 19.22 -7.46 4.09
C MET A 94 17.83 -7.25 3.55
N LYS A 95 17.71 -6.58 2.42
CA LYS A 95 16.48 -6.55 1.63
C LYS A 95 16.22 -7.92 0.99
N MET A 96 14.96 -8.23 0.69
CA MET A 96 14.57 -9.53 0.11
C MET A 96 15.41 -9.92 -1.12
N LYS A 97 15.66 -8.99 -2.03
CA LYS A 97 16.47 -9.23 -3.23
C LYS A 97 17.90 -9.67 -2.90
N GLU A 98 18.51 -9.04 -1.91
CA GLU A 98 19.87 -9.34 -1.46
C GLU A 98 19.90 -10.67 -0.71
N TRP A 99 18.90 -10.89 0.15
CA TRP A 99 18.78 -12.12 0.92
C TRP A 99 18.54 -13.35 0.02
N LEU A 100 17.68 -13.25 -1.00
CA LEU A 100 17.48 -14.34 -1.98
C LEU A 100 18.79 -14.73 -2.67
N ARG A 101 19.57 -13.73 -3.06
CA ARG A 101 20.88 -14.00 -3.68
C ARG A 101 21.86 -14.62 -2.70
N TYR A 102 21.92 -14.12 -1.48
CA TYR A 102 22.77 -14.66 -0.42
C TYR A 102 22.43 -16.13 -0.13
N GLU A 103 21.15 -16.45 0.05
CA GLU A 103 20.70 -17.81 0.30
C GLU A 103 21.04 -18.77 -0.88
N TRP A 104 20.93 -18.29 -2.12
CA TRP A 104 21.35 -19.09 -3.27
C TRP A 104 22.87 -19.23 -3.35
N GLU A 105 23.64 -18.19 -3.11
CA GLU A 105 25.10 -18.21 -3.10
C GLU A 105 25.66 -19.21 -2.08
N ARG A 106 25.01 -19.36 -0.93
CA ARG A 106 25.36 -20.39 0.09
C ARG A 106 25.31 -21.81 -0.47
N THR A 107 24.43 -22.09 -1.42
CA THR A 107 24.30 -23.44 -2.01
C THR A 107 25.54 -23.86 -2.77
N GLY A 108 26.42 -22.95 -3.17
CA GLY A 108 27.55 -23.23 -4.07
C GLY A 108 27.13 -23.50 -5.52
N LEU A 109 25.83 -23.53 -5.82
CA LEU A 109 25.31 -23.78 -7.15
C LEU A 109 25.39 -22.54 -8.05
N PRO A 110 25.68 -22.67 -9.34
CA PRO A 110 25.60 -21.53 -10.26
C PRO A 110 24.16 -21.05 -10.40
N PHE A 111 23.98 -19.71 -10.58
CA PHE A 111 22.65 -19.10 -10.69
C PHE A 111 21.80 -19.66 -11.84
N SER A 112 22.41 -20.18 -12.90
CA SER A 112 21.70 -20.83 -14.00
C SER A 112 20.84 -22.03 -13.55
N LYS A 113 21.22 -22.69 -12.44
CA LYS A 113 20.44 -23.80 -11.86
C LYS A 113 19.08 -23.37 -11.30
N THR A 114 18.87 -22.07 -11.04
CA THR A 114 17.53 -21.55 -10.69
C THR A 114 16.52 -21.71 -11.84
N ASN A 115 17.00 -21.66 -13.09
CA ASN A 115 16.16 -21.94 -14.26
C ASN A 115 15.76 -23.40 -14.34
N GLU A 116 16.70 -24.32 -14.07
CA GLU A 116 16.43 -25.75 -14.00
C GLU A 116 15.42 -26.06 -12.89
N ALA A 117 15.61 -25.50 -11.70
CA ALA A 117 14.69 -25.65 -10.58
C ALA A 117 13.26 -25.24 -10.94
N CYS A 118 13.08 -24.16 -11.67
CA CYS A 118 11.78 -23.67 -12.10
C CYS A 118 11.24 -24.32 -13.37
N GLY A 119 12.02 -25.15 -14.08
CA GLY A 119 11.62 -25.74 -15.36
C GLY A 119 11.52 -24.72 -16.51
N VAL A 120 12.38 -23.70 -16.52
CA VAL A 120 12.39 -22.62 -17.51
C VAL A 120 13.77 -22.44 -18.14
N VAL A 121 13.83 -21.84 -19.34
CA VAL A 121 15.11 -21.69 -20.07
C VAL A 121 16.03 -20.66 -19.42
N ASN A 122 15.54 -19.43 -19.15
CA ASN A 122 16.37 -18.36 -18.58
C ASN A 122 15.60 -17.35 -17.70
N ALA A 123 14.31 -17.55 -17.50
CA ALA A 123 13.45 -16.55 -16.89
C ALA A 123 13.67 -16.40 -15.37
N ALA A 124 13.94 -17.50 -14.65
CA ALA A 124 14.08 -17.47 -13.20
C ALA A 124 15.31 -16.67 -12.75
N THR A 125 16.48 -16.96 -13.32
CA THR A 125 17.72 -16.23 -13.03
C THR A 125 17.59 -14.75 -13.34
N ARG A 126 17.04 -14.41 -14.51
CA ARG A 126 16.91 -13.02 -14.97
C ARG A 126 15.91 -12.20 -14.16
N LYS A 127 14.84 -12.80 -13.66
CA LYS A 127 13.79 -12.12 -12.92
C LYS A 127 14.04 -12.10 -11.41
N TYR A 128 14.40 -13.23 -10.82
CA TYR A 128 14.41 -13.41 -9.37
C TYR A 128 15.79 -13.19 -8.73
N PHE A 129 16.87 -13.34 -9.50
CA PHE A 129 18.24 -13.25 -9.00
C PHE A 129 19.08 -12.16 -9.65
N THR A 130 18.47 -11.29 -10.46
CA THR A 130 19.18 -10.14 -11.05
C THR A 130 19.51 -9.07 -9.99
N LYS A 131 20.62 -8.35 -10.20
CA LYS A 131 20.99 -7.17 -9.37
C LYS A 131 20.33 -5.88 -9.85
N CYS A 132 19.78 -5.85 -11.06
CA CYS A 132 19.22 -4.63 -11.66
C CYS A 132 17.79 -4.31 -11.13
N HIS A 133 17.23 -3.21 -11.60
CA HIS A 133 15.89 -2.75 -11.24
C HIS A 133 14.75 -3.65 -11.77
N LEU A 134 15.06 -4.54 -12.73
CA LEU A 134 14.09 -5.50 -13.29
C LEU A 134 13.85 -6.73 -12.39
N TRP A 135 14.26 -6.66 -11.15
CA TRP A 135 14.02 -7.74 -10.19
C TRP A 135 12.53 -7.86 -9.85
N TYR A 136 12.07 -9.10 -9.79
CA TYR A 136 10.74 -9.47 -9.32
C TYR A 136 10.84 -10.46 -8.16
N MET A 137 9.97 -10.30 -7.16
CA MET A 137 9.79 -11.32 -6.14
C MET A 137 9.27 -12.62 -6.78
N PRO A 138 9.90 -13.77 -6.54
CA PRO A 138 9.40 -15.04 -7.04
C PRO A 138 7.95 -15.29 -6.61
N PRO A 139 7.03 -15.71 -7.50
CA PRO A 139 5.76 -16.27 -7.08
C PRO A 139 5.98 -17.47 -6.13
N ALA A 140 5.02 -17.73 -5.24
CA ALA A 140 5.18 -18.78 -4.23
C ALA A 140 5.52 -20.16 -4.83
N GLU A 141 4.95 -20.52 -5.96
CA GLU A 141 5.28 -21.76 -6.68
C GLU A 141 6.73 -21.79 -7.15
N ALA A 142 7.24 -20.70 -7.72
CA ALA A 142 8.63 -20.61 -8.15
C ALA A 142 9.59 -20.63 -6.95
N PHE A 143 9.24 -19.91 -5.87
CA PHE A 143 10.01 -19.91 -4.63
C PHE A 143 10.11 -21.31 -4.02
N GLU A 144 9.02 -22.06 -3.94
CA GLU A 144 8.98 -23.42 -3.45
C GLU A 144 9.89 -24.35 -4.27
N LYS A 145 9.83 -24.27 -5.61
CA LYS A 145 10.71 -25.03 -6.51
C LYS A 145 12.20 -24.70 -6.29
N ILE A 146 12.52 -23.41 -6.17
CA ILE A 146 13.88 -22.93 -5.91
C ILE A 146 14.37 -23.44 -4.55
N THR A 147 13.55 -23.33 -3.53
CA THR A 147 13.86 -23.77 -2.16
C THR A 147 14.10 -25.28 -2.09
N ASN A 148 13.22 -26.07 -2.69
CA ASN A 148 13.35 -27.52 -2.74
C ASN A 148 14.63 -27.94 -3.49
N TYR A 149 14.92 -27.30 -4.62
CA TYR A 149 16.13 -27.57 -5.38
C TYR A 149 17.39 -27.24 -4.58
N ALA A 150 17.43 -26.06 -3.93
CA ALA A 150 18.56 -25.65 -3.09
C ALA A 150 18.83 -26.62 -1.95
N ASN A 151 17.78 -27.07 -1.26
CA ASN A 151 17.92 -28.03 -0.14
C ASN A 151 18.21 -29.47 -0.58
N SER A 152 17.94 -29.81 -1.85
CA SER A 152 18.25 -31.17 -2.40
C SER A 152 19.63 -31.27 -3.01
N TYR A 153 20.17 -30.20 -3.58
CA TYR A 153 21.38 -30.22 -4.40
C TYR A 153 22.46 -29.24 -3.94
N GLY A 154 22.16 -28.35 -2.98
CA GLY A 154 23.14 -27.42 -2.42
C GLY A 154 24.16 -28.10 -1.53
N ALA A 155 25.28 -27.45 -1.30
CA ALA A 155 26.29 -27.90 -0.36
C ALA A 155 25.73 -28.01 1.05
N GLU A 156 26.17 -28.97 1.85
CA GLU A 156 25.78 -29.07 3.26
C GLU A 156 26.53 -28.00 4.06
N ASP A 157 25.79 -27.01 4.59
CA ASP A 157 26.34 -25.94 5.45
C ASP A 157 25.70 -25.90 6.85
N GLY A 158 24.94 -26.93 7.20
CA GLY A 158 24.35 -27.15 8.52
C GLY A 158 23.05 -26.38 8.78
N LYS A 159 22.55 -25.59 7.80
CA LYS A 159 21.27 -24.88 7.91
C LYS A 159 20.46 -25.04 6.64
N PRO A 160 19.12 -25.20 6.74
CA PRO A 160 18.26 -25.20 5.58
C PRO A 160 18.40 -23.91 4.78
N TYR A 161 18.38 -24.01 3.45
CA TYR A 161 18.36 -22.84 2.57
C TYR A 161 16.99 -22.17 2.59
N PHE A 162 16.97 -20.85 2.42
CA PHE A 162 15.77 -20.01 2.46
C PHE A 162 14.96 -20.14 3.76
N SER A 163 15.70 -20.17 4.87
CA SER A 163 15.19 -20.25 6.24
C SER A 163 15.34 -18.89 6.96
N ILE A 164 14.32 -18.46 7.71
CA ILE A 164 14.40 -17.27 8.57
C ILE A 164 14.87 -17.67 9.98
N ASP A 165 14.38 -18.79 10.49
CA ASP A 165 14.65 -19.28 11.83
C ASP A 165 15.92 -20.18 11.92
N GLY A 166 16.42 -20.62 10.77
CA GLY A 166 17.54 -21.58 10.69
C GLY A 166 17.13 -23.04 10.93
N GLU A 167 15.84 -23.32 11.18
CA GLU A 167 15.33 -24.65 11.47
C GLU A 167 14.69 -25.32 10.25
N ARG A 168 13.97 -24.54 9.45
CA ARG A 168 13.29 -25.03 8.26
C ARG A 168 13.19 -23.98 7.16
N PRO A 169 13.02 -24.36 5.89
CA PRO A 169 12.72 -23.42 4.82
C PRO A 169 11.39 -22.70 5.06
N ILE A 170 11.27 -21.47 4.53
CA ILE A 170 10.02 -20.72 4.48
C ILE A 170 8.99 -21.51 3.66
N LYS A 171 7.80 -21.70 4.19
CA LYS A 171 6.70 -22.35 3.48
C LYS A 171 6.06 -21.42 2.45
N ARG A 172 5.32 -21.99 1.52
CA ARG A 172 4.63 -21.27 0.44
C ARG A 172 3.71 -20.17 0.94
N ASP A 173 2.89 -20.45 1.94
CA ASP A 173 1.95 -19.47 2.53
C ASP A 173 2.66 -18.37 3.34
N GLU A 174 3.77 -18.71 4.00
CA GLU A 174 4.63 -17.73 4.70
C GLU A 174 5.31 -16.80 3.70
N TRP A 175 5.79 -17.34 2.56
CA TRP A 175 6.36 -16.55 1.48
C TRP A 175 5.38 -15.52 0.92
N GLU A 176 4.12 -15.93 0.68
CA GLU A 176 3.08 -15.00 0.19
C GLU A 176 2.81 -13.86 1.19
N ARG A 177 2.97 -14.08 2.49
CA ARG A 177 2.80 -13.05 3.53
C ARG A 177 3.97 -12.05 3.63
N LEU A 178 5.03 -12.24 2.85
CA LEU A 178 6.15 -11.30 2.80
C LEU A 178 5.95 -10.17 1.80
N ARG A 179 4.77 -10.04 1.21
CA ARG A 179 4.40 -8.93 0.32
C ARG A 179 2.97 -8.48 0.55
N ALA A 180 2.73 -7.19 0.30
CA ALA A 180 1.40 -6.63 0.30
C ALA A 180 0.56 -7.18 -0.88
N LYS A 181 -0.74 -7.35 -0.66
CA LYS A 181 -1.70 -7.73 -1.71
C LYS A 181 -1.87 -6.58 -2.69
N PHE A 182 -2.02 -6.90 -3.97
CA PHE A 182 -2.36 -5.93 -4.99
C PHE A 182 -3.10 -6.59 -6.15
N TYR A 183 -4.30 -6.09 -6.42
CA TYR A 183 -5.16 -6.52 -7.52
C TYR A 183 -5.42 -5.34 -8.44
N CYS A 184 -4.89 -5.37 -9.67
CA CYS A 184 -5.09 -4.30 -10.63
C CYS A 184 -6.35 -4.59 -11.46
N PRO A 185 -7.46 -3.83 -11.29
CA PRO A 185 -8.64 -4.01 -12.13
C PRO A 185 -8.33 -3.63 -13.58
N ILE A 186 -8.93 -4.36 -14.52
CA ILE A 186 -8.74 -4.08 -15.96
C ILE A 186 -9.25 -2.66 -16.28
N GLY A 187 -8.41 -1.88 -16.98
CA GLY A 187 -8.73 -0.50 -17.39
C GLY A 187 -8.51 0.57 -16.33
N VAL A 188 -8.11 0.20 -15.11
CA VAL A 188 -7.74 1.17 -14.06
C VAL A 188 -6.27 1.56 -14.23
N THR A 189 -6.00 2.87 -14.23
CA THR A 189 -4.68 3.47 -14.28
C THR A 189 -4.43 4.31 -13.03
N ASN A 190 -3.29 4.96 -12.96
CA ASN A 190 -2.96 5.89 -11.88
C ASN A 190 -3.55 7.30 -12.05
N VAL A 191 -4.38 7.53 -13.07
CA VAL A 191 -5.14 8.78 -13.24
C VAL A 191 -6.62 8.47 -13.05
N TRP A 192 -7.21 9.05 -12.01
CA TRP A 192 -8.59 8.80 -11.61
C TRP A 192 -9.45 10.01 -11.91
N LYS A 193 -10.28 9.92 -12.95
CA LYS A 193 -11.24 10.96 -13.32
C LYS A 193 -12.54 10.74 -12.54
N GLU A 194 -12.69 11.45 -11.45
CA GLU A 194 -13.86 11.38 -10.59
C GLU A 194 -14.22 12.80 -10.13
N PRO A 195 -15.41 13.30 -10.41
CA PRO A 195 -15.79 14.63 -9.97
C PRO A 195 -15.79 14.73 -8.44
N GLN A 196 -15.41 15.89 -7.95
CA GLN A 196 -15.54 16.19 -6.53
C GLN A 196 -17.00 16.12 -6.10
N LEU A 197 -17.25 15.63 -4.88
CA LEU A 197 -18.59 15.63 -4.30
C LEU A 197 -19.21 17.04 -4.33
N ARG A 198 -20.41 17.16 -4.87
CA ARG A 198 -21.14 18.43 -5.00
C ARG A 198 -22.11 18.63 -3.83
N ASN A 199 -22.76 19.77 -3.82
CA ASN A 199 -23.61 20.28 -2.73
C ASN A 199 -24.61 19.27 -2.13
N THR A 200 -25.22 18.40 -2.91
CA THR A 200 -26.20 17.39 -2.47
C THR A 200 -25.56 16.12 -1.94
N GLU A 201 -24.33 15.81 -2.36
CA GLU A 201 -23.59 14.59 -1.99
C GLU A 201 -22.74 14.81 -0.74
N ARG A 202 -22.45 16.08 -0.41
CA ARG A 202 -21.73 16.43 0.82
C ARG A 202 -22.66 16.41 2.02
N LEU A 203 -22.19 15.81 3.10
CA LEU A 203 -22.91 15.85 4.37
C LEU A 203 -22.91 17.29 4.91
N LYS A 204 -24.10 17.76 5.27
CA LYS A 204 -24.33 19.10 5.80
C LYS A 204 -25.01 19.03 7.16
N VAL A 205 -24.62 19.95 8.05
CA VAL A 205 -25.38 20.27 9.26
C VAL A 205 -25.74 21.77 9.17
N ASN A 206 -27.00 22.10 9.38
CA ASN A 206 -27.51 23.48 9.26
C ASN A 206 -27.15 24.13 7.91
N GLN A 207 -27.29 23.37 6.80
CA GLN A 207 -26.98 23.76 5.41
C GLN A 207 -25.49 24.04 5.12
N LYS A 208 -24.59 23.87 6.08
CA LYS A 208 -23.14 24.03 5.88
C LYS A 208 -22.46 22.66 5.78
N ALA A 209 -21.53 22.53 4.84
CA ALA A 209 -20.69 21.33 4.76
C ALA A 209 -19.84 21.19 6.02
N ILE A 210 -19.92 20.04 6.70
CA ILE A 210 -19.19 19.80 7.96
C ILE A 210 -17.73 19.53 7.69
N HIS A 211 -17.43 18.88 6.57
CA HIS A 211 -16.07 18.49 6.20
C HIS A 211 -15.82 18.77 4.72
N LEU A 212 -14.88 19.65 4.43
CA LEU A 212 -14.61 20.09 3.06
C LEU A 212 -13.87 19.04 2.21
N ASN A 213 -13.13 18.15 2.86
CA ASN A 213 -12.25 17.17 2.22
C ASN A 213 -12.84 15.76 2.14
N GLN A 214 -14.18 15.63 2.17
CA GLN A 214 -14.83 14.33 2.00
C GLN A 214 -14.48 13.74 0.63
N LYS A 215 -13.94 12.52 0.63
CA LYS A 215 -13.56 11.82 -0.60
C LYS A 215 -14.77 11.07 -1.19
N PRO A 216 -14.85 10.92 -2.52
CA PRO A 216 -15.85 10.06 -3.16
C PRO A 216 -15.73 8.61 -2.67
N LEU A 217 -16.89 8.00 -2.38
CA LEU A 217 -16.96 6.61 -1.91
C LEU A 217 -16.36 5.63 -2.93
N SER A 218 -16.58 5.88 -4.22
CA SER A 218 -16.03 5.10 -5.34
C SER A 218 -14.50 5.00 -5.32
N LEU A 219 -13.80 6.10 -5.02
CA LEU A 219 -12.34 6.12 -4.94
C LEU A 219 -11.84 5.35 -3.71
N ILE A 220 -12.50 5.48 -2.57
CA ILE A 220 -12.14 4.75 -1.35
C ILE A 220 -12.38 3.25 -1.54
N LYS A 221 -13.51 2.85 -2.11
CA LYS A 221 -13.78 1.43 -2.44
C LYS A 221 -12.70 0.88 -3.36
N ARG A 222 -12.34 1.60 -4.42
CA ARG A 222 -11.29 1.19 -5.37
C ARG A 222 -9.97 0.85 -4.68
N ILE A 223 -9.46 1.72 -3.79
CA ILE A 223 -8.19 1.46 -3.11
C ILE A 223 -8.27 0.29 -2.13
N ILE A 224 -9.42 0.12 -1.45
CA ILE A 224 -9.65 -1.01 -0.55
C ILE A 224 -9.69 -2.32 -1.34
N GLU A 225 -10.44 -2.40 -2.44
CA GLU A 225 -10.51 -3.59 -3.29
C GLU A 225 -9.16 -3.98 -3.90
N MET A 226 -8.36 -2.99 -4.32
CA MET A 226 -7.05 -3.27 -4.90
C MET A 226 -6.04 -3.86 -3.92
N THR A 227 -6.19 -3.64 -2.62
CA THR A 227 -5.13 -3.95 -1.64
C THR A 227 -5.57 -4.79 -0.46
N THR A 228 -6.83 -5.26 -0.44
CA THR A 228 -7.37 -6.11 0.63
C THR A 228 -8.27 -7.21 0.09
N ASP A 229 -8.51 -8.23 0.92
CA ASP A 229 -9.56 -9.25 0.74
C ASP A 229 -10.71 -9.05 1.74
N GLU A 230 -11.84 -9.76 1.55
CA GLU A 230 -12.92 -9.82 2.56
C GLU A 230 -12.34 -10.30 3.90
N GLY A 231 -12.75 -9.64 4.99
CA GLY A 231 -12.26 -9.90 6.34
C GLY A 231 -10.93 -9.25 6.71
N ASP A 232 -10.20 -8.64 5.76
CA ASP A 232 -9.01 -7.88 6.08
C ASP A 232 -9.34 -6.60 6.88
N VAL A 233 -8.35 -6.11 7.62
CA VAL A 233 -8.46 -4.91 8.46
C VAL A 233 -8.05 -3.67 7.69
N VAL A 234 -8.90 -2.66 7.72
CA VAL A 234 -8.65 -1.30 7.21
C VAL A 234 -8.56 -0.34 8.40
N TRP A 235 -7.55 0.49 8.42
CA TRP A 235 -7.37 1.49 9.46
C TRP A 235 -7.29 2.90 8.89
N ASP A 236 -8.14 3.81 9.40
CA ASP A 236 -8.18 5.22 9.02
C ASP A 236 -8.06 6.11 10.27
N PRO A 237 -6.85 6.59 10.59
CA PRO A 237 -6.62 7.43 11.78
C PRO A 237 -7.10 8.89 11.61
N PHE A 238 -7.56 9.28 10.42
CA PHE A 238 -8.06 10.62 10.11
C PHE A 238 -9.40 10.55 9.38
N ALA A 239 -10.33 9.85 9.99
CA ALA A 239 -11.54 9.34 9.35
C ALA A 239 -12.52 10.42 8.82
N GLY A 240 -12.46 11.64 9.33
CA GLY A 240 -13.40 12.68 8.93
C GLY A 240 -14.84 12.19 9.07
N LEU A 241 -15.56 12.14 7.95
CA LEU A 241 -16.93 11.63 7.90
C LEU A 241 -17.06 10.11 7.73
N CYS A 242 -16.00 9.35 8.03
CA CYS A 242 -15.96 7.88 7.99
C CYS A 242 -16.33 7.27 6.62
N THR A 243 -15.92 7.89 5.51
CA THR A 243 -16.12 7.31 4.17
C THR A 243 -15.40 5.98 4.02
N THR A 244 -14.22 5.84 4.64
CA THR A 244 -13.46 4.59 4.67
C THR A 244 -14.21 3.49 5.42
N ALA A 245 -14.85 3.81 6.55
CA ALA A 245 -15.66 2.83 7.29
C ALA A 245 -16.87 2.34 6.47
N ILE A 246 -17.58 3.26 5.80
CA ILE A 246 -18.69 2.91 4.91
C ILE A 246 -18.20 1.99 3.77
N ALA A 247 -17.11 2.37 3.10
CA ALA A 247 -16.54 1.56 2.02
C ALA A 247 -16.12 0.17 2.50
N SER A 248 -15.54 0.08 3.70
CA SER A 248 -15.10 -1.19 4.29
C SER A 248 -16.28 -2.10 4.62
N MET A 249 -17.37 -1.54 5.16
CA MET A 249 -18.61 -2.29 5.42
C MET A 249 -19.20 -2.86 4.12
N ASP A 250 -19.38 -2.02 3.10
CA ASP A 250 -19.90 -2.43 1.79
C ASP A 250 -19.06 -3.56 1.15
N LEU A 251 -17.78 -3.58 1.44
CA LEU A 251 -16.81 -4.54 0.91
C LEU A 251 -16.50 -5.69 1.89
N LYS A 252 -17.19 -5.78 3.03
CA LYS A 252 -16.99 -6.80 4.08
C LYS A 252 -15.57 -6.84 4.65
N ARG A 253 -14.97 -5.66 4.85
CA ARG A 253 -13.71 -5.48 5.57
C ARG A 253 -14.00 -4.98 6.98
N GLU A 254 -13.14 -5.35 7.93
CA GLU A 254 -13.16 -4.78 9.26
C GLU A 254 -12.50 -3.39 9.26
N CYS A 255 -13.10 -2.37 9.86
CA CYS A 255 -12.57 -1.01 9.84
C CYS A 255 -12.43 -0.41 11.23
N TYR A 256 -11.25 0.12 11.50
CA TYR A 256 -10.97 0.94 12.69
C TYR A 256 -10.70 2.37 12.25
N SER A 257 -11.49 3.31 12.76
CA SER A 257 -11.45 4.73 12.37
C SER A 257 -11.34 5.61 13.59
N ALA A 258 -10.58 6.71 13.46
CA ALA A 258 -10.47 7.73 14.49
C ALA A 258 -10.71 9.12 13.91
N GLU A 259 -11.45 9.96 14.66
CA GLU A 259 -11.68 11.37 14.34
C GLU A 259 -11.53 12.19 15.62
N LYS A 260 -10.67 13.22 15.56
CA LYS A 260 -10.36 14.08 16.72
C LYS A 260 -11.42 15.14 16.96
N ASN A 261 -12.06 15.65 15.91
CA ASN A 261 -13.06 16.70 16.03
C ASN A 261 -14.38 16.09 16.49
N GLU A 262 -14.85 16.48 17.66
CA GLU A 262 -16.06 15.92 18.31
C GLU A 262 -17.32 16.12 17.48
N ASP A 263 -17.50 17.29 16.84
CA ASP A 263 -18.70 17.56 16.03
C ASP A 263 -18.71 16.72 14.75
N VAL A 264 -17.55 16.58 14.10
CA VAL A 264 -17.38 15.71 12.94
C VAL A 264 -17.61 14.25 13.34
N TYR A 265 -17.04 13.80 14.47
CA TYR A 265 -17.21 12.46 15.02
C TYR A 265 -18.68 12.11 15.26
N LYS A 266 -19.47 13.00 15.89
CA LYS A 266 -20.91 12.78 16.16
C LYS A 266 -21.66 12.48 14.85
N VAL A 267 -21.40 13.27 13.81
CA VAL A 267 -22.05 13.12 12.51
C VAL A 267 -21.57 11.84 11.80
N ALA A 268 -20.28 11.58 11.84
CA ALA A 268 -19.69 10.37 11.26
C ALA A 268 -20.25 9.11 11.91
N ASN A 269 -20.34 9.06 13.25
CA ASN A 269 -20.87 7.94 14.00
C ASN A 269 -22.36 7.69 13.68
N LYS A 270 -23.17 8.77 13.59
CA LYS A 270 -24.56 8.65 13.14
C LYS A 270 -24.64 8.05 11.74
N ARG A 271 -23.83 8.55 10.80
CA ARG A 271 -23.77 8.06 9.42
C ARG A 271 -23.44 6.56 9.34
N VAL A 272 -22.44 6.11 10.09
CA VAL A 272 -22.04 4.69 10.12
C VAL A 272 -23.17 3.82 10.68
N ARG A 273 -23.81 4.24 11.78
CA ARG A 273 -24.94 3.51 12.38
C ARG A 273 -26.15 3.42 11.44
N GLU A 274 -26.47 4.49 10.72
CA GLU A 274 -27.57 4.51 9.75
C GLU A 274 -27.28 3.65 8.54
N HIS A 275 -26.02 3.59 8.11
CA HIS A 275 -25.58 2.72 7.03
C HIS A 275 -25.72 1.23 7.41
N LYS A 276 -25.22 0.86 8.59
CA LYS A 276 -25.33 -0.51 9.11
C LYS A 276 -26.79 -1.02 9.17
N LYS A 277 -27.74 -0.18 9.64
CA LYS A 277 -29.16 -0.52 9.69
C LYS A 277 -29.84 -0.72 8.33
N LYS A 278 -29.24 -0.25 7.23
CA LYS A 278 -29.78 -0.44 5.88
C LYS A 278 -29.33 -1.75 5.25
N GLU A 279 -28.26 -2.33 5.77
CA GLU A 279 -27.70 -3.60 5.30
C GLU A 279 -28.25 -4.81 6.10
N GLU A 280 -28.79 -4.57 7.28
CA GLU A 280 -29.57 -5.54 8.07
C GLU A 280 -31.04 -5.63 7.57
#